data_7c36bbfde96e30ee3f4760a9e7a7c57b
#
_entry.id   7c36bbfde96e30ee3f4760a9e7a7c57b
#
_cell.length_a   1.000
_cell.length_b   1.000
_cell.length_c   1.000
_cell.angle_alpha   90.00
_cell.angle_beta   90.00
_cell.angle_gamma   90.00
#
_symmetry.space_group_name_H-M   'P 1'
#
loop_
_entity.id
_entity.type
_entity.pdbx_description
1 polymer ?
#
loop_
_entity_poly.entity_id
_entity_poly.type
_entity_poly.pdbx_seq_one_letter_code
_entity_poly.pdbx_strand_id
1 'polypeptide(L)'
;MKKIVLVGPVYPYKGGIAHYTGLMCRAFMEKYDVSMISYKMQYPKVLFHKEQRDYTNDTFKIEGTDYLIHTADILNCIRSGKKIRSLNPNLVIIQWWHPYFAPCYWLLCRQLKKQKVLFVCHNVFP
;
A
#
# COMPACT_ATOMS: atom_id res chain seq x y z
N MET A 1 12.41 -0.32 18.65
CA MET A 1 11.27 0.38 18.03
C MET A 1 10.46 -0.61 17.21
N LYS A 2 9.16 -0.64 17.40
CA LYS A 2 8.32 -1.57 16.66
C LYS A 2 8.25 -1.19 15.19
N LYS A 3 8.18 -2.20 14.33
CA LYS A 3 8.15 -2.00 12.88
C LYS A 3 6.75 -2.16 12.33
N ILE A 4 6.33 -1.18 11.53
CA ILE A 4 5.05 -1.19 10.83
C ILE A 4 5.34 -1.11 9.32
N VAL A 5 4.69 -1.99 8.56
CA VAL A 5 4.63 -1.86 7.11
C VAL A 5 3.27 -1.32 6.76
N LEU A 6 3.24 -0.21 6.03
CA LEU A 6 2.01 0.43 5.57
C LEU A 6 1.90 0.22 4.06
N VAL A 7 0.77 -0.36 3.63
CA VAL A 7 0.52 -0.66 2.21
C VAL A 7 -0.66 0.17 1.74
N GLY A 8 -0.45 0.97 0.71
CA GLY A 8 -1.53 1.77 0.16
C GLY A 8 -1.04 2.80 -0.84
N PRO A 9 -1.97 3.53 -1.46
CA PRO A 9 -1.59 4.59 -2.38
C PRO A 9 -1.06 5.80 -1.59
N VAL A 10 0.02 6.37 -2.09
CA VAL A 10 0.58 7.63 -1.61
C VAL A 10 1.03 8.43 -2.82
N TYR A 11 1.51 9.66 -2.62
CA TYR A 11 2.09 10.43 -3.71
C TYR A 11 2.95 9.52 -4.61
N PRO A 12 2.84 9.55 -5.93
CA PRO A 12 2.11 10.54 -6.74
C PRO A 12 0.65 10.17 -7.07
N TYR A 13 0.09 9.13 -6.45
CA TYR A 13 -1.30 8.75 -6.72
C TYR A 13 -2.26 9.82 -6.21
N LYS A 14 -3.36 10.02 -6.96
CA LYS A 14 -4.39 11.02 -6.66
C LYS A 14 -5.42 10.49 -5.67
N GLY A 15 -6.08 11.40 -4.99
CA GLY A 15 -7.29 11.12 -4.25
C GLY A 15 -7.14 11.18 -2.75
N GLY A 16 -8.29 11.14 -2.07
CA GLY A 16 -8.36 11.27 -0.63
C GLY A 16 -7.69 10.14 0.12
N ILE A 17 -7.73 8.91 -0.43
CA ILE A 17 -7.11 7.75 0.22
C ILE A 17 -5.59 7.88 0.19
N ALA A 18 -5.02 8.35 -0.93
CA ALA A 18 -3.58 8.58 -1.02
C ALA A 18 -3.14 9.67 -0.03
N HIS A 19 -3.91 10.72 0.09
CA HIS A 19 -3.66 11.78 1.06
C HIS A 19 -3.74 11.25 2.50
N TYR A 20 -4.79 10.49 2.80
CA TYR A 20 -4.98 9.85 4.11
C TYR A 20 -3.81 8.94 4.46
N THR A 21 -3.40 8.08 3.50
CA THR A 21 -2.29 7.16 3.71
C THR A 21 -0.99 7.90 4.01
N GLY A 22 -0.73 8.99 3.29
CA GLY A 22 0.45 9.81 3.52
C GLY A 22 0.47 10.44 4.90
N LEU A 23 -0.66 10.97 5.35
CA LEU A 23 -0.78 11.54 6.70
C LEU A 23 -0.61 10.47 7.77
N MET A 24 -1.21 9.29 7.58
CA MET A 24 -1.06 8.17 8.50
C MET A 24 0.41 7.74 8.60
N CYS A 25 1.09 7.64 7.45
CA CYS A 25 2.50 7.26 7.40
C CYS A 25 3.36 8.24 8.21
N ARG A 26 3.17 9.53 7.98
CA ARG A 26 3.94 10.57 8.70
C ARG A 26 3.68 10.54 10.20
N ALA A 27 2.43 10.32 10.60
CA ALA A 27 2.09 10.23 12.01
C ALA A 27 2.77 9.03 12.67
N PHE A 28 2.76 7.87 12.02
CA PHE A 28 3.40 6.67 12.57
C PHE A 28 4.92 6.78 12.60
N MET A 29 5.53 7.49 11.65
CA MET A 29 6.97 7.67 11.61
C MET A 29 7.52 8.40 12.84
N GLU A 30 6.68 9.11 13.55
CA GLU A 30 7.09 9.80 14.78
C GLU A 30 7.39 8.83 15.92
N LYS A 31 6.77 7.64 15.91
CA LYS A 31 6.84 6.68 17.03
C LYS A 31 7.31 5.28 16.63
N TYR A 32 7.30 4.95 15.35
CA TYR A 32 7.57 3.60 14.88
C TYR A 32 8.53 3.62 13.71
N ASP A 33 9.16 2.48 13.47
CA ASP A 33 9.94 2.25 12.25
C ASP A 33 8.95 1.84 11.16
N VAL A 34 8.67 2.76 10.24
CA VAL A 34 7.65 2.57 9.20
C VAL A 34 8.30 2.37 7.84
N SER A 35 7.89 1.29 7.15
CA SER A 35 8.20 1.09 5.74
C SER A 35 6.93 1.33 4.94
N MET A 36 6.97 2.29 4.02
CA MET A 36 5.84 2.62 3.16
C MET A 36 5.96 1.85 1.85
N ILE A 37 4.98 1.00 1.57
CA ILE A 37 4.90 0.20 0.35
C ILE A 37 3.71 0.69 -0.47
N SER A 38 3.96 1.07 -1.71
CA SER A 38 2.91 1.52 -2.61
C SER A 38 2.96 0.74 -3.92
N TYR A 39 2.35 1.25 -4.97
CA TYR A 39 2.14 0.52 -6.20
C TYR A 39 3.03 1.06 -7.32
N LYS A 40 3.68 0.16 -8.07
CA LYS A 40 4.25 0.52 -9.36
C LYS A 40 3.16 0.57 -10.43
N MET A 41 2.06 -0.20 -10.24
CA MET A 41 0.85 -0.10 -11.04
C MET A 41 -0.35 -0.38 -10.13
N GLN A 42 -1.19 0.65 -9.93
CA GLN A 42 -2.37 0.56 -9.06
C GLN A 42 -3.56 -0.06 -9.80
N TYR A 43 -3.88 0.49 -10.99
CA TYR A 43 -4.93 -0.03 -11.85
C TYR A 43 -4.42 -0.17 -13.28
N PRO A 44 -4.79 -1.24 -14.01
CA PRO A 44 -4.53 -1.30 -15.43
C PRO A 44 -5.25 -0.16 -16.16
N LYS A 45 -4.61 0.42 -17.16
CA LYS A 45 -5.22 1.51 -17.95
C LYS A 45 -6.52 1.10 -18.63
N VAL A 46 -6.66 -0.19 -18.96
CA VAL A 46 -7.88 -0.72 -19.58
C VAL A 46 -9.08 -0.62 -18.64
N LEU A 47 -8.86 -0.62 -17.30
CA LEU A 47 -9.91 -0.50 -16.31
C LEU A 47 -10.10 0.92 -15.79
N PHE A 48 -9.08 1.76 -15.92
CA PHE A 48 -9.11 3.13 -15.40
C PHE A 48 -8.39 4.05 -16.36
N HIS A 49 -9.16 4.79 -17.16
CA HIS A 49 -8.64 5.59 -18.27
C HIS A 49 -8.07 6.94 -17.86
N LYS A 50 -8.39 7.42 -16.65
CA LYS A 50 -7.88 8.70 -16.16
C LYS A 50 -6.46 8.55 -15.65
N GLU A 51 -5.69 9.64 -15.70
CA GLU A 51 -4.36 9.64 -15.10
C GLU A 51 -4.48 9.45 -13.59
N GLN A 52 -3.81 8.42 -13.09
CA GLN A 52 -3.86 8.04 -11.67
C GLN A 52 -2.82 8.77 -10.84
N ARG A 53 -1.85 9.41 -11.48
CA ARG A 53 -0.71 10.04 -10.80
C ARG A 53 -0.71 11.55 -11.03
N ASP A 54 -0.28 12.27 -10.00
CA ASP A 54 -0.10 13.71 -10.05
C ASP A 54 1.21 14.07 -9.36
N TYR A 55 2.18 14.51 -10.13
CA TYR A 55 3.51 14.88 -9.63
C TYR A 55 3.63 16.35 -9.28
N THR A 56 2.56 17.14 -9.44
CA THR A 56 2.62 18.59 -9.29
C THR A 56 2.76 19.06 -7.85
N ASN A 57 2.30 18.24 -6.88
CA ASN A 57 2.36 18.62 -5.47
C ASN A 57 3.15 17.59 -4.67
N ASP A 58 4.48 17.79 -4.63
CA ASP A 58 5.38 16.89 -3.93
C ASP A 58 5.42 17.12 -2.41
N THR A 59 4.63 18.07 -1.89
CA THR A 59 4.48 18.25 -0.45
C THR A 59 4.05 16.97 0.26
N PHE A 60 3.29 16.12 -0.44
CA PHE A 60 2.78 14.87 0.10
C PHE A 60 3.69 13.67 -0.16
N LYS A 61 4.85 13.90 -0.76
CA LYS A 61 5.79 12.81 -1.03
C LYS A 61 6.34 12.24 0.27
N ILE A 62 6.37 10.91 0.34
CA ILE A 62 6.98 10.18 1.47
C ILE A 62 8.32 9.64 0.99
N GLU A 63 9.40 10.14 1.56
CA GLU A 63 10.74 9.65 1.22
C GLU A 63 10.90 8.19 1.62
N GLY A 64 11.59 7.43 0.79
CA GLY A 64 11.82 6.01 1.05
C GLY A 64 10.67 5.10 0.71
N THR A 65 9.60 5.61 0.09
CA THR A 65 8.48 4.79 -0.37
C THR A 65 8.97 3.78 -1.41
N ASP A 66 8.62 2.51 -1.21
CA ASP A 66 8.90 1.45 -2.18
C ASP A 66 7.66 1.22 -3.05
N TYR A 67 7.72 1.60 -4.31
CA TYR A 67 6.63 1.39 -5.28
C TYR A 67 6.75 -0.03 -5.84
N LEU A 68 6.37 -1.00 -5.05
CA LEU A 68 6.66 -2.41 -5.23
C LEU A 68 5.56 -3.17 -5.98
N ILE A 69 4.30 -2.87 -5.70
CA ILE A 69 3.17 -3.73 -6.04
C ILE A 69 2.63 -3.42 -7.44
N HIS A 70 2.56 -4.46 -8.27
CA HIS A 70 1.86 -4.44 -9.56
C HIS A 70 0.59 -5.27 -9.40
N THR A 71 -0.56 -4.61 -9.29
CA THR A 71 -1.80 -5.26 -8.85
C THR A 71 -2.34 -6.30 -9.82
N ALA A 72 -1.94 -6.26 -11.09
CA ALA A 72 -2.37 -7.22 -12.11
C ALA A 72 -1.36 -8.34 -12.36
N ASP A 73 -0.22 -8.36 -11.66
CA ASP A 73 0.84 -9.34 -11.84
C ASP A 73 0.85 -10.31 -10.65
N ILE A 74 0.40 -11.54 -10.88
CA ILE A 74 0.28 -12.56 -9.84
C ILE A 74 1.63 -12.83 -9.17
N LEU A 75 2.70 -13.00 -9.96
CA LEU A 75 4.02 -13.27 -9.40
C LEU A 75 4.54 -12.10 -8.59
N ASN A 76 4.27 -10.88 -9.04
CA ASN A 76 4.66 -9.69 -8.30
C ASN A 76 3.92 -9.61 -6.96
N CYS A 77 2.63 -9.92 -6.93
CA CYS A 77 1.86 -9.90 -5.68
C CYS A 77 2.44 -10.88 -4.66
N ILE A 78 2.84 -12.07 -5.10
CA ILE A 78 3.48 -13.07 -4.24
C ILE A 78 4.83 -12.56 -3.74
N ARG A 79 5.66 -12.05 -4.65
CA ARG A 79 7.00 -11.52 -4.28
C ARG A 79 6.89 -10.33 -3.34
N SER A 80 5.88 -9.49 -3.55
CA SER A 80 5.64 -8.34 -2.67
C SER A 80 5.34 -8.80 -1.25
N GLY A 81 4.50 -9.82 -1.10
CA GLY A 81 4.20 -10.39 0.21
C GLY A 81 5.45 -10.98 0.87
N LYS A 82 6.27 -11.69 0.10
CA LYS A 82 7.52 -12.25 0.62
C LYS A 82 8.49 -11.16 1.05
N LYS A 83 8.58 -10.07 0.30
CA LYS A 83 9.43 -8.95 0.67
C LYS A 83 8.95 -8.29 1.97
N ILE A 84 7.63 -8.09 2.10
CA ILE A 84 7.07 -7.54 3.32
C ILE A 84 7.37 -8.46 4.51
N ARG A 85 7.20 -9.77 4.33
CA ARG A 85 7.54 -10.74 5.37
C ARG A 85 9.02 -10.65 5.77
N SER A 86 9.91 -10.44 4.81
CA SER A 86 11.35 -10.36 5.07
C SER A 86 11.73 -9.15 5.92
N LEU A 87 10.90 -8.11 5.92
CA LEU A 87 11.10 -6.94 6.76
C LEU A 87 10.75 -7.23 8.23
N ASN A 88 10.11 -8.37 8.48
CA ASN A 88 9.71 -8.83 9.81
C ASN A 88 8.92 -7.78 10.61
N PRO A 89 7.82 -7.26 10.06
CA PRO A 89 7.05 -6.23 10.75
C PRO A 89 6.24 -6.80 11.91
N ASN A 90 6.01 -5.97 12.92
CA ASN A 90 5.08 -6.29 14.00
C ASN A 90 3.63 -6.18 13.53
N LEU A 91 3.38 -5.26 12.57
CA LEU A 91 2.05 -5.01 12.05
C LEU A 91 2.15 -4.60 10.59
N VAL A 92 1.26 -5.14 9.75
CA VAL A 92 1.08 -4.72 8.36
C VAL A 92 -0.29 -4.08 8.26
N ILE A 93 -0.36 -2.82 7.84
CA ILE A 93 -1.61 -2.08 7.67
C ILE A 93 -1.84 -1.89 6.18
N ILE A 94 -2.98 -2.38 5.68
CA ILE A 94 -3.31 -2.37 4.26
C ILE A 94 -4.58 -1.54 4.05
N GLN A 95 -4.50 -0.58 3.11
CA GLN A 95 -5.65 0.24 2.73
C GLN A 95 -6.53 -0.54 1.76
N TRP A 96 -7.83 -0.59 2.05
CA TRP A 96 -8.82 -1.29 1.22
C TRP A 96 -9.92 -0.31 0.82
N TRP A 97 -10.21 -0.22 -0.49
CA TRP A 97 -11.28 0.64 -0.95
C TRP A 97 -12.04 0.11 -2.17
N HIS A 98 -11.59 -1.01 -2.75
CA HIS A 98 -12.25 -1.57 -3.93
C HIS A 98 -11.98 -3.06 -4.06
N PRO A 99 -13.00 -3.88 -4.43
CA PRO A 99 -12.83 -5.33 -4.59
C PRO A 99 -11.79 -5.75 -5.62
N TYR A 100 -11.44 -4.86 -6.56
CA TYR A 100 -10.39 -5.13 -7.54
C TYR A 100 -9.10 -5.64 -6.89
N PHE A 101 -8.76 -5.12 -5.70
CA PHE A 101 -7.52 -5.46 -5.01
C PHE A 101 -7.55 -6.82 -4.31
N ALA A 102 -8.71 -7.47 -4.24
CA ALA A 102 -8.86 -8.71 -3.47
C ALA A 102 -7.89 -9.81 -3.93
N PRO A 103 -7.76 -10.13 -5.24
CA PRO A 103 -6.83 -11.19 -5.64
C PRO A 103 -5.39 -10.88 -5.27
N CYS A 104 -4.94 -9.64 -5.52
CA CYS A 104 -3.57 -9.23 -5.20
C CYS A 104 -3.32 -9.31 -3.70
N TYR A 105 -4.20 -8.73 -2.89
CA TYR A 105 -4.05 -8.73 -1.45
C TYR A 105 -4.13 -10.12 -0.85
N TRP A 106 -4.98 -11.00 -1.42
CA TRP A 106 -5.05 -12.38 -0.98
C TRP A 106 -3.71 -13.09 -1.17
N LEU A 107 -3.11 -12.96 -2.37
CA LEU A 107 -1.81 -13.56 -2.66
C LEU A 107 -0.71 -13.00 -1.76
N LEU A 108 -0.72 -11.68 -1.57
CA LEU A 108 0.25 -10.99 -0.73
C LEU A 108 0.13 -11.47 0.72
N CYS A 109 -1.08 -11.48 1.26
CA CYS A 109 -1.30 -11.84 2.67
C CYS A 109 -1.02 -13.31 2.95
N ARG A 110 -1.17 -14.19 1.95
CA ARG A 110 -0.81 -15.60 2.12
C ARG A 110 0.67 -15.80 2.43
N GLN A 111 1.52 -14.82 2.10
CA GLN A 111 2.94 -14.87 2.40
C GLN A 111 3.26 -14.43 3.83
N LEU A 112 2.30 -13.78 4.49
CA LEU A 112 2.47 -13.25 5.84
C LEU A 112 2.03 -14.31 6.85
N LYS A 113 3.00 -15.07 7.39
CA LYS A 113 2.73 -16.25 8.22
C LYS A 113 2.41 -15.89 9.67
N LYS A 114 3.22 -15.03 10.26
CA LYS A 114 3.14 -14.69 11.70
C LYS A 114 2.85 -13.21 11.94
N GLN A 115 2.86 -12.41 10.90
CA GLN A 115 2.64 -10.98 11.00
C GLN A 115 1.16 -10.69 11.21
N LYS A 116 0.86 -9.72 12.07
CA LYS A 116 -0.50 -9.23 12.23
C LYS A 116 -0.84 -8.31 11.06
N VAL A 117 -2.05 -8.47 10.52
CA VAL A 117 -2.53 -7.69 9.37
C VAL A 117 -3.79 -6.96 9.78
N LEU A 118 -3.83 -5.66 9.50
CA LEU A 118 -4.98 -4.81 9.73
C LEU A 118 -5.39 -4.17 8.41
N PHE A 119 -6.66 -4.35 8.02
CA PHE A 119 -7.22 -3.66 6.86
C PHE A 119 -7.95 -2.41 7.32
N VAL A 120 -7.60 -1.26 6.71
CA VAL A 120 -8.35 -0.03 6.91
C VAL A 120 -9.30 0.10 5.73
N CYS A 121 -10.59 -0.11 5.98
CA CYS A 121 -11.61 -0.15 4.95
C CYS A 121 -12.25 1.23 4.78
N HIS A 122 -12.01 1.85 3.62
CA HIS A 122 -12.52 3.17 3.31
C HIS A 122 -13.90 3.13 2.66
N ASN A 123 -14.29 1.96 2.13
CA ASN A 123 -15.56 1.78 1.44
C ASN A 123 -16.09 0.39 1.78
N VAL A 124 -16.93 0.32 2.80
CA VAL A 124 -17.51 -0.94 3.29
C VAL A 124 -18.77 -1.30 2.51
N PHE A 125 -19.52 -0.29 2.08
CA PHE A 125 -20.72 -0.47 1.26
C PHE A 125 -20.48 0.16 -0.12
N PRO A 126 -20.74 -0.60 -1.19
CA PRO A 126 -20.57 -0.07 -2.55
C PRO A 126 -21.60 1.00 -2.89
#